data_4cd184b4e734d415eb86c86ea005164f
#
_entry.id   4cd184b4e734d415eb86c86ea005164f
#
_cell.length_a   1.000
_cell.length_b   1.000
_cell.length_c   1.000
_cell.angle_alpha   90.00
_cell.angle_beta   90.00
_cell.angle_gamma   90.00
#
_symmetry.space_group_name_H-M   'P 1'
#
loop_
_entity.id
_entity.type
_entity.pdbx_description
1 polymer ?
#
loop_
_entity_poly.entity_id
_entity_poly.type
_entity_poly.pdbx_seq_one_letter_code
_entity_poly.pdbx_strand_id
1 'polypeptide(L)'
;MKNLINYFIIPTILSFAFAFEIPDAIGYNGVVVCSKKEAAQIGIDILKKGGNAIDASVGVAFALAVTHPSAGNIGGGGFAMIRLANGDVTSFDFRETAPSLAYENMFLDSLNNVIPGKSKYTSWAAGVPGSVHGLGTIHKKFGSLPWDVLVYPSVNLARFGFELDLHNIIILNSERYKKLLANDIVSKKIFTKDVDYKIGDLLIQKDLSLTLERIAKYGYKEFYEGKTSDYIIECMNRTGGLISRNDLRNYKSVEREPITFSYRGYTIHSMPPPSSGGITLASIL
;
A
#
# COMPACT_ATOMS: atom_id res chain seq x y z
N MET A 1 -48.21 -24.03 -58.92
CA MET A 1 -47.85 -23.04 -57.94
C MET A 1 -47.13 -23.79 -56.85
N LYS A 2 -45.78 -23.68 -56.79
CA LYS A 2 -44.92 -24.38 -55.84
C LYS A 2 -44.56 -23.38 -54.77
N ASN A 3 -44.95 -23.66 -53.51
CA ASN A 3 -44.55 -22.89 -52.32
C ASN A 3 -43.12 -23.22 -51.93
N LEU A 4 -42.23 -22.26 -52.07
CA LEU A 4 -40.89 -22.32 -51.48
C LEU A 4 -41.00 -21.89 -50.01
N ILE A 5 -40.76 -22.83 -49.10
CA ILE A 5 -40.60 -22.57 -47.69
C ILE A 5 -39.10 -22.27 -47.49
N ASN A 6 -38.78 -21.00 -47.25
CA ASN A 6 -37.42 -20.59 -46.83
C ASN A 6 -37.20 -20.96 -45.38
N TYR A 7 -36.36 -21.98 -45.10
CA TYR A 7 -35.84 -22.25 -43.78
C TYR A 7 -34.71 -21.25 -43.47
N PHE A 8 -34.99 -20.30 -42.61
CA PHE A 8 -33.97 -19.51 -41.97
C PHE A 8 -33.26 -20.38 -40.93
N ILE A 9 -32.07 -20.84 -41.22
CA ILE A 9 -31.16 -21.47 -40.23
C ILE A 9 -30.53 -20.32 -39.47
N ILE A 10 -30.98 -20.10 -38.21
CA ILE A 10 -30.30 -19.22 -37.26
C ILE A 10 -29.12 -20.02 -36.68
N PRO A 11 -27.86 -19.63 -36.93
CA PRO A 11 -26.74 -20.28 -36.25
C PRO A 11 -26.78 -19.88 -34.78
N THR A 12 -27.18 -20.79 -33.93
CA THR A 12 -27.03 -20.64 -32.47
C THR A 12 -25.54 -20.70 -32.17
N ILE A 13 -24.90 -19.54 -32.03
CA ILE A 13 -23.54 -19.44 -31.52
C ILE A 13 -23.61 -19.77 -30.05
N LEU A 14 -23.28 -21.04 -29.71
CA LEU A 14 -23.06 -21.45 -28.34
C LEU A 14 -21.74 -20.82 -27.89
N SER A 15 -21.82 -19.65 -27.24
CA SER A 15 -20.69 -19.07 -26.57
C SER A 15 -20.35 -19.95 -25.36
N PHE A 16 -19.38 -20.85 -25.53
CA PHE A 16 -18.73 -21.49 -24.40
C PHE A 16 -17.95 -20.41 -23.65
N ALA A 17 -18.55 -19.84 -22.63
CA ALA A 17 -17.81 -19.12 -21.61
C ALA A 17 -16.95 -20.15 -20.88
N PHE A 18 -15.70 -20.28 -21.28
CA PHE A 18 -14.70 -20.92 -20.44
C PHE A 18 -14.54 -20.03 -19.22
N ALA A 19 -15.25 -20.34 -18.14
CA ALA A 19 -14.87 -19.89 -16.83
C ALA A 19 -13.49 -20.48 -16.56
N PHE A 20 -12.43 -19.71 -16.69
CA PHE A 20 -11.15 -20.07 -16.14
C PHE A 20 -11.35 -20.10 -14.62
N GLU A 21 -11.63 -21.26 -14.06
CA GLU A 21 -11.46 -21.49 -12.64
C GLU A 21 -9.98 -21.27 -12.33
N ILE A 22 -9.68 -20.13 -11.71
CA ILE A 22 -8.36 -19.93 -11.10
C ILE A 22 -8.31 -20.96 -9.98
N PRO A 23 -7.40 -21.95 -10.05
CA PRO A 23 -7.36 -22.99 -9.03
C PRO A 23 -7.13 -22.36 -7.66
N ASP A 24 -7.88 -22.82 -6.66
CA ASP A 24 -7.72 -22.39 -5.27
C ASP A 24 -6.27 -22.57 -4.84
N ALA A 25 -5.68 -21.52 -4.27
CA ALA A 25 -4.35 -21.63 -3.70
C ALA A 25 -4.43 -22.31 -2.33
N ILE A 26 -3.95 -23.54 -2.25
CA ILE A 26 -3.93 -24.33 -1.01
C ILE A 26 -2.52 -24.32 -0.43
N GLY A 27 -2.39 -23.83 0.80
CA GLY A 27 -1.14 -23.85 1.56
C GLY A 27 -1.28 -24.69 2.84
N TYR A 28 -0.45 -25.72 3.00
CA TYR A 28 -0.45 -26.58 4.19
C TYR A 28 0.29 -25.96 5.38
N ASN A 29 1.33 -25.18 5.13
CA ASN A 29 2.18 -24.58 6.17
C ASN A 29 1.98 -23.06 6.32
N GLY A 30 1.29 -22.42 5.38
CA GLY A 30 1.02 -21.00 5.38
C GLY A 30 0.55 -20.51 4.01
N VAL A 31 -0.11 -19.36 4.02
CA VAL A 31 -0.63 -18.70 2.81
C VAL A 31 -0.29 -17.21 2.90
N VAL A 32 0.09 -16.65 1.77
CA VAL A 32 0.27 -15.19 1.61
C VAL A 32 -0.67 -14.71 0.51
N VAL A 33 -1.53 -13.76 0.85
CA VAL A 33 -2.49 -13.16 -0.10
C VAL A 33 -2.28 -11.66 -0.16
N CYS A 34 -2.01 -11.15 -1.35
CA CYS A 34 -1.90 -9.70 -1.59
C CYS A 34 -2.15 -9.38 -3.08
N SER A 35 -2.17 -8.10 -3.42
CA SER A 35 -2.54 -7.63 -4.76
C SER A 35 -1.46 -7.83 -5.84
N LYS A 36 -0.23 -8.23 -5.48
CA LYS A 36 0.89 -8.37 -6.41
C LYS A 36 1.63 -9.68 -6.20
N LYS A 37 1.88 -10.40 -7.29
CA LYS A 37 2.51 -11.73 -7.27
C LYS A 37 3.94 -11.67 -6.73
N GLU A 38 4.72 -10.63 -7.08
CA GLU A 38 6.09 -10.44 -6.61
C GLU A 38 6.13 -10.25 -5.09
N ALA A 39 5.18 -9.46 -4.55
CA ALA A 39 5.06 -9.27 -3.12
C ALA A 39 4.60 -10.54 -2.40
N ALA A 40 3.63 -11.28 -2.96
CA ALA A 40 3.21 -12.56 -2.41
C ALA A 40 4.36 -13.57 -2.40
N GLN A 41 5.16 -13.64 -3.46
CA GLN A 41 6.33 -14.52 -3.55
C GLN A 41 7.38 -14.18 -2.48
N ILE A 42 7.65 -12.89 -2.24
CA ILE A 42 8.55 -12.46 -1.16
C ILE A 42 8.03 -12.94 0.20
N GLY A 43 6.74 -12.79 0.47
CA GLY A 43 6.15 -13.30 1.71
C GLY A 43 6.29 -14.82 1.86
N ILE A 44 6.06 -15.58 0.80
CA ILE A 44 6.26 -17.03 0.78
C ILE A 44 7.73 -17.39 1.02
N ASP A 45 8.67 -16.68 0.40
CA ASP A 45 10.11 -16.94 0.55
C ASP A 45 10.59 -16.63 1.97
N ILE A 46 10.02 -15.62 2.62
CA ILE A 46 10.27 -15.29 4.03
C ILE A 46 9.75 -16.42 4.94
N LEU A 47 8.52 -16.92 4.71
CA LEU A 47 7.98 -18.08 5.45
C LEU A 47 8.86 -19.32 5.27
N LYS A 48 9.33 -19.61 4.05
CA LYS A 48 10.24 -20.74 3.76
C LYS A 48 11.60 -20.62 4.45
N LYS A 49 12.06 -19.39 4.72
CA LYS A 49 13.29 -19.13 5.50
C LYS A 49 13.10 -19.28 7.01
N GLY A 50 11.91 -19.69 7.47
CA GLY A 50 11.60 -19.83 8.89
C GLY A 50 11.04 -18.59 9.55
N GLY A 51 10.72 -17.55 8.77
CA GLY A 51 10.00 -16.39 9.25
C GLY A 51 8.55 -16.71 9.62
N ASN A 52 7.99 -15.93 10.52
CA ASN A 52 6.58 -16.04 10.90
C ASN A 52 5.68 -15.14 10.01
N ALA A 53 4.37 -15.13 10.27
CA ALA A 53 3.41 -14.34 9.51
C ALA A 53 3.69 -12.82 9.60
N ILE A 54 4.28 -12.35 10.70
CA ILE A 54 4.66 -10.93 10.87
C ILE A 54 5.84 -10.58 9.96
N ASP A 55 6.87 -11.42 9.94
CA ASP A 55 8.02 -11.25 9.05
C ASP A 55 7.57 -11.21 7.59
N ALA A 56 6.71 -12.16 7.18
CA ALA A 56 6.16 -12.20 5.84
C ALA A 56 5.35 -10.94 5.51
N SER A 57 4.51 -10.45 6.45
CA SER A 57 3.70 -9.24 6.26
C SER A 57 4.55 -7.98 6.11
N VAL A 58 5.63 -7.86 6.87
CA VAL A 58 6.59 -6.75 6.74
C VAL A 58 7.25 -6.77 5.36
N GLY A 59 7.77 -7.91 4.93
CA GLY A 59 8.39 -8.05 3.60
C GLY A 59 7.41 -7.76 2.47
N VAL A 60 6.18 -8.26 2.57
CA VAL A 60 5.09 -7.99 1.61
C VAL A 60 4.76 -6.49 1.56
N ALA A 61 4.65 -5.82 2.71
CA ALA A 61 4.32 -4.39 2.75
C ALA A 61 5.38 -3.53 2.06
N PHE A 62 6.67 -3.80 2.27
CA PHE A 62 7.75 -3.12 1.55
C PHE A 62 7.78 -3.48 0.05
N ALA A 63 7.48 -4.73 -0.30
CA ALA A 63 7.38 -5.13 -1.71
C ALA A 63 6.21 -4.45 -2.42
N LEU A 64 5.06 -4.30 -1.75
CA LEU A 64 3.91 -3.56 -2.27
C LEU A 64 4.21 -2.07 -2.46
N ALA A 65 5.05 -1.46 -1.62
CA ALA A 65 5.48 -0.08 -1.81
C ALA A 65 6.25 0.11 -3.13
N VAL A 66 6.84 -0.96 -3.67
CA VAL A 66 7.52 -0.97 -4.98
C VAL A 66 6.57 -1.37 -6.10
N THR A 67 5.87 -2.51 -5.95
CA THR A 67 5.13 -3.17 -7.03
C THR A 67 3.70 -2.68 -7.22
N HIS A 68 3.17 -1.95 -6.22
CA HIS A 68 1.82 -1.40 -6.24
C HIS A 68 1.82 0.13 -6.02
N PRO A 69 2.47 0.92 -6.91
CA PRO A 69 2.74 2.35 -6.67
C PRO A 69 1.48 3.22 -6.52
N SER A 70 0.30 2.71 -6.89
CA SER A 70 -0.97 3.42 -6.74
C SER A 70 -1.56 3.32 -5.32
N ALA A 71 -1.09 2.40 -4.47
CA ALA A 71 -1.63 2.18 -3.14
C ALA A 71 -0.59 1.71 -2.11
N GLY A 72 0.39 0.87 -2.49
CA GLY A 72 1.51 0.50 -1.62
C GLY A 72 2.43 1.69 -1.36
N ASN A 73 2.92 1.84 -0.14
CA ASN A 73 3.68 3.05 0.21
C ASN A 73 4.61 2.86 1.41
N ILE A 74 5.61 3.74 1.50
CA ILE A 74 6.38 4.01 2.70
C ILE A 74 6.10 5.42 3.26
N GLY A 75 5.40 6.25 2.49
CA GLY A 75 5.07 7.65 2.82
C GLY A 75 3.62 7.85 3.27
N GLY A 76 2.91 6.79 3.55
CA GLY A 76 1.54 6.80 4.05
C GLY A 76 1.39 6.12 5.39
N GLY A 77 0.29 5.42 5.60
CA GLY A 77 -0.02 4.71 6.83
C GLY A 77 -0.92 3.49 6.61
N GLY A 78 -1.40 2.94 7.71
CA GLY A 78 -2.26 1.77 7.65
C GLY A 78 -2.65 1.23 9.01
N PHE A 79 -3.22 0.03 8.98
CA PHE A 79 -3.63 -0.72 10.15
C PHE A 79 -3.17 -2.17 10.03
N ALA A 80 -2.95 -2.82 11.16
CA ALA A 80 -2.71 -4.25 11.21
C ALA A 80 -3.59 -4.90 12.28
N MET A 81 -4.19 -6.04 11.94
CA MET A 81 -4.83 -6.96 12.88
C MET A 81 -3.97 -8.21 12.98
N ILE A 82 -3.61 -8.61 14.18
CA ILE A 82 -2.71 -9.73 14.44
C ILE A 82 -3.39 -10.70 15.38
N ARG A 83 -3.50 -11.96 14.97
CA ARG A 83 -3.91 -13.05 15.84
C ARG A 83 -2.72 -13.98 16.03
N LEU A 84 -2.31 -14.14 17.27
CA LEU A 84 -1.19 -15.00 17.66
C LEU A 84 -1.64 -16.47 17.75
N ALA A 85 -0.68 -17.39 17.74
CA ALA A 85 -0.95 -18.83 17.83
C ALA A 85 -1.63 -19.24 19.15
N ASN A 86 -1.38 -18.50 20.24
CA ASN A 86 -2.06 -18.71 21.55
C ASN A 86 -3.51 -18.19 21.58
N GLY A 87 -3.98 -17.57 20.48
CA GLY A 87 -5.33 -17.03 20.37
C GLY A 87 -5.46 -15.54 20.68
N ASP A 88 -4.43 -14.89 21.24
CA ASP A 88 -4.45 -13.46 21.54
C ASP A 88 -4.61 -12.65 20.25
N VAL A 89 -5.42 -11.60 20.31
CA VAL A 89 -5.65 -10.69 19.19
C VAL A 89 -5.27 -9.28 19.58
N THR A 90 -4.47 -8.61 18.77
CA THR A 90 -4.11 -7.21 18.95
C THR A 90 -4.22 -6.46 17.63
N SER A 91 -4.28 -5.14 17.69
CA SER A 91 -4.28 -4.29 16.51
C SER A 91 -3.28 -3.15 16.62
N PHE A 92 -2.78 -2.70 15.48
CA PHE A 92 -1.85 -1.57 15.39
C PHE A 92 -2.42 -0.51 14.46
N ASP A 93 -2.41 0.71 14.94
CA ASP A 93 -2.74 1.91 14.21
C ASP A 93 -1.44 2.66 13.89
N PHE A 94 -1.08 2.66 12.63
CA PHE A 94 0.02 3.43 12.08
C PHE A 94 -0.45 4.35 10.95
N ARG A 95 -1.68 4.83 11.07
CA ARG A 95 -2.26 5.84 10.18
C ARG A 95 -1.46 7.14 10.28
N GLU A 96 -1.49 7.93 9.23
CA GLU A 96 -0.89 9.25 9.20
C GLU A 96 -1.51 10.16 10.25
N THR A 97 -0.70 11.04 10.82
CA THR A 97 -1.16 12.11 11.73
C THR A 97 -1.06 13.47 11.05
N ALA A 98 -1.88 14.41 11.48
CA ALA A 98 -1.76 15.79 11.02
C ALA A 98 -0.40 16.39 11.47
N PRO A 99 0.31 17.14 10.61
CA PRO A 99 1.49 17.90 11.03
C PRO A 99 1.13 18.93 12.09
N SER A 100 2.08 19.25 12.96
CA SER A 100 1.88 20.26 14.04
C SER A 100 1.52 21.65 13.53
N LEU A 101 1.87 21.97 12.29
CA LEU A 101 1.53 23.23 11.62
C LEU A 101 0.12 23.21 10.96
N ALA A 102 -0.60 22.11 11.02
CA ALA A 102 -1.98 22.05 10.50
C ALA A 102 -2.93 22.88 11.37
N TYR A 103 -3.86 23.60 10.74
CA TYR A 103 -4.87 24.41 11.40
C TYR A 103 -6.24 24.23 10.72
N GLU A 104 -7.32 24.60 11.43
CA GLU A 104 -8.70 24.28 11.05
C GLU A 104 -9.06 24.71 9.64
N ASN A 105 -8.77 25.94 9.26
CA ASN A 105 -9.19 26.51 7.97
C ASN A 105 -8.10 26.49 6.89
N MET A 106 -7.09 25.61 7.03
CA MET A 106 -5.92 25.58 6.15
C MET A 106 -6.24 25.30 4.66
N PHE A 107 -7.41 24.80 4.35
CA PHE A 107 -7.87 24.51 3.00
C PHE A 107 -8.90 25.50 2.46
N LEU A 108 -9.18 26.58 3.22
CA LEU A 108 -10.11 27.63 2.84
C LEU A 108 -9.36 28.90 2.38
N ASP A 109 -10.02 29.71 1.58
CA ASP A 109 -9.58 31.05 1.24
C ASP A 109 -10.01 32.08 2.31
N SER A 110 -9.67 33.35 2.12
CA SER A 110 -10.04 34.47 3.04
C SER A 110 -11.55 34.73 3.15
N LEU A 111 -12.35 34.15 2.24
CA LEU A 111 -13.81 34.24 2.23
C LEU A 111 -14.47 32.95 2.75
N ASN A 112 -13.70 32.04 3.35
CA ASN A 112 -14.13 30.72 3.82
C ASN A 112 -14.62 29.77 2.72
N ASN A 113 -14.25 29.98 1.46
CA ASN A 113 -14.53 29.02 0.40
C ASN A 113 -13.43 27.95 0.31
N VAL A 114 -13.81 26.72 -0.03
CA VAL A 114 -12.84 25.63 -0.26
C VAL A 114 -11.94 25.96 -1.44
N ILE A 115 -10.62 25.92 -1.24
CA ILE A 115 -9.64 26.08 -2.32
C ILE A 115 -9.58 24.75 -3.10
N PRO A 116 -10.04 24.73 -4.38
CA PRO A 116 -10.12 23.50 -5.16
C PRO A 116 -8.78 22.77 -5.26
N GLY A 117 -8.77 21.49 -4.92
CA GLY A 117 -7.59 20.62 -5.01
C GLY A 117 -6.53 20.78 -3.93
N LYS A 118 -6.57 21.83 -3.10
CA LYS A 118 -5.54 22.09 -2.07
C LYS A 118 -5.45 20.94 -1.06
N SER A 119 -6.58 20.37 -0.63
CA SER A 119 -6.64 19.22 0.29
C SER A 119 -6.39 17.85 -0.35
N LYS A 120 -6.07 17.80 -1.66
CA LYS A 120 -5.90 16.53 -2.38
C LYS A 120 -4.58 16.41 -3.14
N TYR A 121 -4.08 17.52 -3.69
CA TYR A 121 -3.01 17.50 -4.70
C TYR A 121 -1.82 18.37 -4.34
N THR A 122 -1.75 18.88 -3.12
CA THR A 122 -0.64 19.72 -2.65
C THR A 122 0.05 19.10 -1.44
N SER A 123 1.27 19.52 -1.16
CA SER A 123 2.03 19.12 0.03
C SER A 123 1.36 19.48 1.36
N TRP A 124 0.36 20.41 1.34
CA TRP A 124 -0.46 20.74 2.49
C TRP A 124 -1.35 19.58 2.95
N ALA A 125 -1.70 18.70 2.01
CA ALA A 125 -2.55 17.53 2.29
C ALA A 125 -1.76 16.33 2.84
N ALA A 126 -0.42 16.41 2.87
CA ALA A 126 0.41 15.31 3.34
C ALA A 126 0.31 15.17 4.86
N GLY A 127 -0.04 13.98 5.33
CA GLY A 127 0.08 13.59 6.74
C GLY A 127 1.48 13.08 7.07
N VAL A 128 1.83 13.09 8.35
CA VAL A 128 3.10 12.53 8.85
C VAL A 128 3.05 11.01 8.64
N PRO A 129 3.98 10.41 7.88
CA PRO A 129 3.91 9.00 7.50
C PRO A 129 4.05 8.04 8.67
N GLY A 130 3.26 6.96 8.65
CA GLY A 130 3.24 5.95 9.70
C GLY A 130 3.70 4.55 9.27
N SER A 131 3.65 4.21 7.97
CA SER A 131 3.90 2.85 7.48
C SER A 131 5.19 2.24 7.99
N VAL A 132 6.32 2.94 7.84
CA VAL A 132 7.64 2.40 8.22
C VAL A 132 7.74 2.22 9.74
N HIS A 133 7.17 3.14 10.53
CA HIS A 133 7.15 3.05 11.99
C HIS A 133 6.29 1.88 12.47
N GLY A 134 5.08 1.73 11.89
CA GLY A 134 4.18 0.64 12.23
C GLY A 134 4.79 -0.73 11.95
N LEU A 135 5.34 -0.92 10.75
CA LEU A 135 6.02 -2.16 10.37
C LEU A 135 7.22 -2.45 11.28
N GLY A 136 8.02 -1.43 11.60
CA GLY A 136 9.15 -1.59 12.51
C GLY A 136 8.74 -1.92 13.96
N THR A 137 7.65 -1.32 14.45
CA THR A 137 7.12 -1.58 15.79
C THR A 137 6.54 -3.00 15.89
N ILE A 138 5.77 -3.42 14.91
CA ILE A 138 5.19 -4.77 14.83
C ILE A 138 6.29 -5.81 14.74
N HIS A 139 7.27 -5.60 13.85
CA HIS A 139 8.42 -6.49 13.72
C HIS A 139 9.23 -6.60 15.03
N LYS A 140 9.54 -5.49 15.67
CA LYS A 140 10.28 -5.48 16.95
C LYS A 140 9.57 -6.29 18.03
N LYS A 141 8.22 -6.32 18.03
CA LYS A 141 7.43 -7.01 19.05
C LYS A 141 7.22 -8.49 18.74
N PHE A 142 7.04 -8.85 17.46
CA PHE A 142 6.55 -10.16 17.05
C PHE A 142 7.37 -10.82 15.94
N GLY A 143 8.30 -10.10 15.31
CA GLY A 143 9.17 -10.66 14.27
C GLY A 143 10.20 -11.64 14.81
N SER A 144 10.67 -12.53 13.97
CA SER A 144 11.65 -13.56 14.28
C SER A 144 12.91 -13.48 13.42
N LEU A 145 12.81 -13.03 12.19
CA LEU A 145 13.95 -12.87 11.30
C LEU A 145 14.58 -11.46 11.42
N PRO A 146 15.86 -11.30 11.04
CA PRO A 146 16.50 -9.99 10.99
C PRO A 146 15.75 -9.02 10.04
N TRP A 147 15.64 -7.76 10.45
CA TRP A 147 14.94 -6.71 9.72
C TRP A 147 15.38 -6.55 8.27
N ASP A 148 16.68 -6.55 8.03
CA ASP A 148 17.27 -6.40 6.70
C ASP A 148 16.87 -7.54 5.76
N VAL A 149 16.77 -8.78 6.25
CA VAL A 149 16.30 -9.94 5.47
C VAL A 149 14.90 -9.71 4.91
N LEU A 150 14.04 -8.96 5.62
CA LEU A 150 12.67 -8.67 5.21
C LEU A 150 12.60 -7.53 4.19
N VAL A 151 13.48 -6.53 4.30
CA VAL A 151 13.42 -5.32 3.46
C VAL A 151 14.24 -5.46 2.18
N TYR A 152 15.39 -6.15 2.19
CA TYR A 152 16.27 -6.28 1.01
C TYR A 152 15.61 -6.83 -0.26
N PRO A 153 14.68 -7.78 -0.22
CA PRO A 153 13.98 -8.21 -1.43
C PRO A 153 13.31 -7.04 -2.16
N SER A 154 12.74 -6.11 -1.43
CA SER A 154 12.11 -4.90 -1.98
C SER A 154 13.13 -3.89 -2.53
N VAL A 155 14.32 -3.81 -1.94
CA VAL A 155 15.44 -3.04 -2.49
C VAL A 155 15.79 -3.54 -3.88
N ASN A 156 15.88 -4.86 -4.07
CA ASN A 156 16.19 -5.48 -5.35
C ASN A 156 15.09 -5.24 -6.40
N LEU A 157 13.82 -5.40 -6.01
CA LEU A 157 12.69 -5.08 -6.90
C LEU A 157 12.72 -3.62 -7.38
N ALA A 158 12.99 -2.68 -6.49
CA ALA A 158 13.08 -1.27 -6.85
C ALA A 158 14.30 -0.96 -7.72
N ARG A 159 15.44 -1.62 -7.46
CA ARG A 159 16.72 -1.38 -8.13
C ARG A 159 16.76 -1.95 -9.54
N PHE A 160 16.31 -3.18 -9.70
CA PHE A 160 16.37 -3.91 -10.97
C PHE A 160 15.06 -3.85 -11.76
N GLY A 161 13.99 -3.41 -11.13
CA GLY A 161 12.66 -3.30 -11.71
C GLY A 161 11.82 -4.56 -11.52
N PHE A 162 10.54 -4.41 -11.77
CA PHE A 162 9.56 -5.47 -11.85
C PHE A 162 8.70 -5.29 -13.10
N GLU A 163 8.13 -6.39 -13.61
CA GLU A 163 7.26 -6.34 -14.77
C GLU A 163 5.88 -5.78 -14.44
N LEU A 164 5.42 -4.82 -15.23
CA LEU A 164 4.10 -4.22 -15.06
C LEU A 164 3.00 -5.19 -15.50
N ASP A 165 2.06 -5.43 -14.62
CA ASP A 165 0.83 -6.18 -14.91
C ASP A 165 -0.28 -5.27 -15.51
N LEU A 166 -1.42 -5.86 -15.87
CA LEU A 166 -2.56 -5.14 -16.42
C LEU A 166 -3.05 -4.02 -15.50
N HIS A 167 -3.10 -4.24 -14.18
CA HIS A 167 -3.53 -3.24 -13.22
C HIS A 167 -2.59 -2.01 -13.20
N ASN A 168 -1.28 -2.26 -13.20
CA ASN A 168 -0.28 -1.20 -13.24
C ASN A 168 -0.44 -0.34 -14.51
N ILE A 169 -0.55 -0.96 -15.69
CA ILE A 169 -0.62 -0.21 -16.95
C ILE A 169 -1.93 0.57 -17.11
N ILE A 170 -3.07 0.04 -16.64
CA ILE A 170 -4.34 0.78 -16.64
C ILE A 170 -4.20 2.08 -15.84
N ILE A 171 -3.56 2.02 -14.69
CA ILE A 171 -3.38 3.20 -13.84
C ILE A 171 -2.35 4.16 -14.42
N LEU A 172 -1.15 3.68 -14.76
CA LEU A 172 -0.05 4.51 -15.23
C LEU A 172 -0.36 5.20 -16.56
N ASN A 173 -1.12 4.55 -17.45
CA ASN A 173 -1.54 5.10 -18.73
C ASN A 173 -2.79 5.99 -18.65
N SER A 174 -3.49 6.02 -17.50
CA SER A 174 -4.68 6.84 -17.38
C SER A 174 -4.35 8.33 -17.45
N GLU A 175 -5.11 9.10 -18.21
CA GLU A 175 -4.96 10.56 -18.36
C GLU A 175 -5.00 11.27 -16.99
N ARG A 176 -5.84 10.78 -16.07
CA ARG A 176 -5.91 11.31 -14.70
C ARG A 176 -4.58 11.16 -13.98
N TYR A 177 -3.96 9.98 -14.05
CA TYR A 177 -2.71 9.70 -13.34
C TYR A 177 -1.54 10.46 -13.95
N LYS A 178 -1.46 10.50 -15.29
CA LYS A 178 -0.47 11.28 -16.03
C LYS A 178 -0.53 12.78 -15.64
N LYS A 179 -1.73 13.35 -15.58
CA LYS A 179 -1.93 14.75 -15.15
C LYS A 179 -1.49 15.00 -13.70
N LEU A 180 -1.79 14.08 -12.79
CA LEU A 180 -1.35 14.19 -11.39
C LEU A 180 0.18 14.15 -11.27
N LEU A 181 0.81 13.20 -11.93
CA LEU A 181 2.27 13.02 -11.90
C LEU A 181 3.02 14.15 -12.62
N ALA A 182 2.41 14.79 -13.62
CA ALA A 182 3.01 15.91 -14.34
C ALA A 182 3.31 17.14 -13.47
N ASN A 183 2.64 17.26 -12.31
CA ASN A 183 2.83 18.36 -11.37
C ASN A 183 4.12 18.25 -10.54
N ASP A 184 4.73 17.07 -10.50
CA ASP A 184 6.02 16.84 -9.84
C ASP A 184 7.02 16.23 -10.82
N ILE A 185 8.14 16.93 -11.03
CA ILE A 185 9.14 16.57 -12.06
C ILE A 185 9.78 15.20 -11.77
N VAL A 186 9.93 14.83 -10.51
CA VAL A 186 10.52 13.55 -10.10
C VAL A 186 9.56 12.42 -10.37
N SER A 187 8.31 12.55 -9.93
CA SER A 187 7.24 11.57 -10.19
C SER A 187 7.00 11.37 -11.67
N LYS A 188 6.95 12.47 -12.44
CA LYS A 188 6.83 12.42 -13.91
C LYS A 188 7.95 11.58 -14.51
N LYS A 189 9.20 11.85 -14.14
CA LYS A 189 10.37 11.14 -14.68
C LYS A 189 10.34 9.63 -14.40
N ILE A 190 9.82 9.21 -13.24
CA ILE A 190 9.82 7.81 -12.81
C ILE A 190 8.64 7.05 -13.43
N PHE A 191 7.44 7.65 -13.41
CA PHE A 191 6.19 6.95 -13.67
C PHE A 191 5.54 7.26 -15.02
N THR A 192 6.12 8.17 -15.84
CA THR A 192 5.55 8.47 -17.16
C THR A 192 6.58 8.25 -18.27
N LYS A 193 6.09 7.91 -19.46
CA LYS A 193 6.85 7.82 -20.71
C LYS A 193 6.11 8.57 -21.82
N ASP A 194 6.79 8.83 -22.94
CA ASP A 194 6.18 9.41 -24.14
C ASP A 194 5.20 8.43 -24.83
N VAL A 195 5.40 7.13 -24.63
CA VAL A 195 4.52 6.06 -25.14
C VAL A 195 3.90 5.32 -23.96
N ASP A 196 2.67 4.86 -24.12
CA ASP A 196 1.98 4.09 -23.09
C ASP A 196 2.75 2.81 -22.69
N TYR A 197 2.68 2.50 -21.40
CA TYR A 197 3.20 1.24 -20.87
C TYR A 197 2.45 0.04 -21.42
N LYS A 198 3.19 -1.06 -21.61
CA LYS A 198 2.67 -2.36 -22.01
C LYS A 198 2.89 -3.40 -20.91
N ILE A 199 2.09 -4.46 -20.91
CA ILE A 199 2.31 -5.60 -20.02
C ILE A 199 3.72 -6.15 -20.25
N GLY A 200 4.46 -6.39 -19.17
CA GLY A 200 5.84 -6.86 -19.20
C GLY A 200 6.89 -5.75 -19.30
N ASP A 201 6.51 -4.48 -19.48
CA ASP A 201 7.45 -3.37 -19.34
C ASP A 201 8.01 -3.32 -17.92
N LEU A 202 9.31 -3.01 -17.78
CA LEU A 202 9.95 -2.88 -16.48
C LEU A 202 9.75 -1.48 -15.88
N LEU A 203 9.33 -1.42 -14.62
CA LEU A 203 9.35 -0.20 -13.82
C LEU A 203 10.53 -0.24 -12.83
N ILE A 204 11.47 0.67 -12.99
CA ILE A 204 12.67 0.80 -12.16
C ILE A 204 12.55 2.06 -11.30
N GLN A 205 12.76 1.92 -9.98
CA GLN A 205 12.61 3.01 -9.00
C GLN A 205 13.92 3.17 -8.20
N LYS A 206 14.97 3.66 -8.85
CA LYS A 206 16.34 3.74 -8.26
C LYS A 206 16.37 4.52 -6.94
N ASP A 207 15.69 5.67 -6.87
CA ASP A 207 15.69 6.50 -5.66
C ASP A 207 14.97 5.80 -4.50
N LEU A 208 13.87 5.09 -4.79
CA LEU A 208 13.19 4.24 -3.82
C LEU A 208 14.09 3.10 -3.35
N SER A 209 14.88 2.48 -4.24
CA SER A 209 15.82 1.42 -3.86
C SER A 209 16.86 1.90 -2.85
N LEU A 210 17.41 3.11 -3.05
CA LEU A 210 18.37 3.71 -2.12
C LEU A 210 17.73 4.05 -0.76
N THR A 211 16.48 4.47 -0.76
CA THR A 211 15.72 4.74 0.46
C THR A 211 15.45 3.44 1.24
N LEU A 212 14.97 2.41 0.55
CA LEU A 212 14.74 1.09 1.15
C LEU A 212 16.04 0.45 1.67
N GLU A 213 17.16 0.64 0.95
CA GLU A 213 18.47 0.15 1.38
C GLU A 213 18.93 0.80 2.70
N ARG A 214 18.71 2.11 2.87
CA ARG A 214 18.99 2.78 4.15
C ARG A 214 18.08 2.26 5.26
N ILE A 215 16.79 2.09 4.99
CA ILE A 215 15.83 1.53 5.95
C ILE A 215 16.23 0.10 6.33
N ALA A 216 16.64 -0.74 5.37
CA ALA A 216 17.11 -2.09 5.63
C ALA A 216 18.34 -2.08 6.55
N LYS A 217 19.33 -1.25 6.23
CA LYS A 217 20.64 -1.21 6.91
C LYS A 217 20.58 -0.59 8.30
N TYR A 218 19.82 0.49 8.48
CA TYR A 218 19.82 1.30 9.70
C TYR A 218 18.54 1.15 10.54
N GLY A 219 17.59 0.32 10.07
CA GLY A 219 16.32 0.09 10.74
C GLY A 219 15.27 1.18 10.43
N TYR A 220 14.06 0.96 10.91
CA TYR A 220 12.90 1.82 10.61
C TYR A 220 13.06 3.29 11.08
N LYS A 221 13.89 3.54 12.10
CA LYS A 221 14.16 4.89 12.62
C LYS A 221 14.89 5.78 11.59
N GLU A 222 15.61 5.19 10.64
CA GLU A 222 16.28 5.93 9.58
C GLU A 222 15.30 6.82 8.79
N PHE A 223 14.10 6.32 8.57
CA PHE A 223 13.05 7.07 7.85
C PHE A 223 12.64 8.36 8.58
N TYR A 224 12.67 8.38 9.91
CA TYR A 224 12.19 9.48 10.75
C TYR A 224 13.30 10.39 11.28
N GLU A 225 14.50 9.86 11.44
CA GLU A 225 15.61 10.55 12.10
C GLU A 225 16.88 10.60 11.23
N GLY A 226 16.96 9.80 10.17
CA GLY A 226 18.11 9.68 9.29
C GLY A 226 18.02 10.52 8.01
N LYS A 227 18.79 10.14 7.00
CA LYS A 227 18.87 10.83 5.71
C LYS A 227 17.54 10.91 4.96
N THR A 228 16.68 9.90 5.13
CA THR A 228 15.34 9.92 4.51
C THR A 228 14.50 11.05 5.09
N SER A 229 14.57 11.30 6.39
CA SER A 229 13.88 12.44 7.01
C SER A 229 14.39 13.78 6.44
N ASP A 230 15.69 13.92 6.17
CA ASP A 230 16.25 15.12 5.55
C ASP A 230 15.61 15.39 4.18
N TYR A 231 15.49 14.36 3.34
CA TYR A 231 14.85 14.48 2.02
C TYR A 231 13.37 14.83 2.11
N ILE A 232 12.64 14.28 3.09
CA ILE A 232 11.25 14.65 3.32
C ILE A 232 11.15 16.14 3.66
N ILE A 233 11.98 16.65 4.59
CA ILE A 233 11.98 18.05 4.99
C ILE A 233 12.41 18.97 3.84
N GLU A 234 13.40 18.58 3.06
CA GLU A 234 13.80 19.33 1.85
C GLU A 234 12.64 19.43 0.86
N CYS A 235 11.91 18.35 0.63
CA CYS A 235 10.71 18.35 -0.20
C CYS A 235 9.63 19.27 0.37
N MET A 236 9.34 19.20 1.67
CA MET A 236 8.36 20.09 2.34
C MET A 236 8.74 21.56 2.19
N ASN A 237 10.01 21.91 2.41
CA ASN A 237 10.50 23.27 2.23
C ASN A 237 10.35 23.77 0.79
N ARG A 238 10.66 22.94 -0.20
CA ARG A 238 10.55 23.27 -1.62
C ARG A 238 9.11 23.45 -2.09
N THR A 239 8.19 22.68 -1.54
CA THR A 239 6.79 22.63 -1.99
C THR A 239 5.82 23.35 -1.06
N GLY A 240 6.31 23.97 0.02
CA GLY A 240 5.49 24.66 1.02
C GLY A 240 4.64 23.73 1.89
N GLY A 241 5.07 22.45 2.06
CA GLY A 241 4.37 21.48 2.90
C GLY A 241 4.54 21.77 4.39
N LEU A 242 3.76 21.06 5.22
CA LEU A 242 3.61 21.36 6.65
C LEU A 242 4.36 20.40 7.59
N ILE A 243 4.85 19.26 7.08
CA ILE A 243 5.55 18.28 7.91
C ILE A 243 6.90 18.85 8.35
N SER A 244 7.10 18.93 9.65
CA SER A 244 8.35 19.36 10.28
C SER A 244 9.22 18.15 10.69
N ARG A 245 10.51 18.42 10.99
CA ARG A 245 11.42 17.41 11.55
C ARG A 245 10.92 16.89 12.89
N ASN A 246 10.29 17.74 13.70
CA ASN A 246 9.73 17.32 14.98
C ASN A 246 8.52 16.40 14.80
N ASP A 247 7.69 16.64 13.78
CA ASP A 247 6.57 15.74 13.47
C ASP A 247 7.07 14.34 13.13
N LEU A 248 8.11 14.24 12.30
CA LEU A 248 8.72 12.94 11.97
C LEU A 248 9.28 12.25 13.21
N ARG A 249 10.11 12.92 14.03
CA ARG A 249 10.71 12.36 15.23
C ARG A 249 9.70 11.92 16.29
N ASN A 250 8.59 12.63 16.40
CA ASN A 250 7.57 12.39 17.41
C ASN A 250 6.49 11.41 16.96
N TYR A 251 6.50 11.01 15.67
CA TYR A 251 5.52 10.05 15.18
C TYR A 251 5.64 8.70 15.92
N LYS A 252 4.49 8.16 16.33
CA LYS A 252 4.39 6.84 16.98
C LYS A 252 3.15 6.12 16.50
N SER A 253 3.33 4.88 16.06
CA SER A 253 2.21 3.95 15.90
C SER A 253 1.66 3.54 17.26
N VAL A 254 0.37 3.23 17.31
CA VAL A 254 -0.35 2.92 18.54
C VAL A 254 -0.87 1.50 18.49
N GLU A 255 -0.58 0.71 19.53
CA GLU A 255 -1.25 -0.57 19.74
C GLU A 255 -2.62 -0.30 20.33
N ARG A 256 -3.66 -0.98 19.81
CA ARG A 256 -5.05 -0.77 20.22
C ARG A 256 -5.75 -2.09 20.50
N GLU A 257 -6.70 -2.07 21.45
CA GLU A 257 -7.64 -3.18 21.67
C GLU A 257 -8.59 -3.29 20.46
N PRO A 258 -8.72 -4.48 19.83
CA PRO A 258 -9.67 -4.70 18.76
C PRO A 258 -11.12 -4.52 19.22
N ILE A 259 -11.99 -4.05 18.32
CA ILE A 259 -13.43 -4.21 18.50
C ILE A 259 -13.74 -5.70 18.36
N THR A 260 -14.39 -6.26 19.39
CA THR A 260 -14.77 -7.68 19.41
C THR A 260 -16.27 -7.82 19.63
N PHE A 261 -16.93 -8.60 18.78
CA PHE A 261 -18.35 -8.90 18.87
C PHE A 261 -18.67 -10.29 18.33
N SER A 262 -19.89 -10.79 18.62
CA SER A 262 -20.33 -12.11 18.17
C SER A 262 -21.36 -12.00 17.06
N TYR A 263 -21.25 -12.84 16.03
CA TYR A 263 -22.24 -12.98 14.98
C TYR A 263 -22.37 -14.43 14.55
N ARG A 264 -23.58 -15.00 14.59
CA ARG A 264 -23.91 -16.37 14.19
C ARG A 264 -22.98 -17.44 14.80
N GLY A 265 -22.59 -17.26 16.07
CA GLY A 265 -21.70 -18.18 16.78
C GLY A 265 -20.21 -17.99 16.52
N TYR A 266 -19.83 -17.01 15.71
CA TYR A 266 -18.43 -16.64 15.47
C TYR A 266 -18.04 -15.40 16.28
N THR A 267 -16.82 -15.39 16.79
CA THR A 267 -16.21 -14.19 17.37
C THR A 267 -15.52 -13.41 16.25
N ILE A 268 -15.89 -12.14 16.10
CA ILE A 268 -15.35 -11.24 15.10
C ILE A 268 -14.45 -10.21 15.78
N HIS A 269 -13.23 -10.07 15.29
CA HIS A 269 -12.29 -9.03 15.71
C HIS A 269 -12.07 -8.07 14.54
N SER A 270 -12.15 -6.77 14.80
CA SER A 270 -11.96 -5.75 13.77
C SER A 270 -11.22 -4.55 14.32
N MET A 271 -10.66 -3.73 13.38
CA MET A 271 -9.91 -2.54 13.73
C MET A 271 -10.82 -1.50 14.43
N PRO A 272 -10.40 -0.97 15.59
CA PRO A 272 -11.13 0.10 16.28
C PRO A 272 -10.93 1.46 15.61
N PRO A 273 -11.58 2.53 16.06
CA PRO A 273 -11.27 3.89 15.63
C PRO A 273 -9.76 4.21 15.76
N PRO A 274 -9.20 4.94 14.78
CA PRO A 274 -9.85 5.80 13.79
C PRO A 274 -10.36 5.09 12.53
N SER A 275 -10.28 3.75 12.44
CA SER A 275 -10.96 3.01 11.40
C SER A 275 -12.47 2.94 11.67
N SER A 276 -13.28 3.31 10.68
CA SER A 276 -14.74 3.15 10.76
C SER A 276 -15.20 1.70 10.53
N GLY A 277 -14.33 0.86 9.93
CA GLY A 277 -14.70 -0.47 9.43
C GLY A 277 -15.27 -1.39 10.48
N GLY A 278 -14.65 -1.45 11.67
CA GLY A 278 -15.12 -2.31 12.77
C GLY A 278 -16.49 -1.92 13.31
N ILE A 279 -16.72 -0.63 13.54
CA ILE A 279 -18.01 -0.12 14.01
C ILE A 279 -19.09 -0.36 12.95
N THR A 280 -18.81 -0.03 11.70
CA THR A 280 -19.74 -0.23 10.59
C THR A 280 -20.12 -1.71 10.45
N LEU A 281 -19.14 -2.61 10.49
CA LEU A 281 -19.39 -4.04 10.42
C LEU A 281 -20.26 -4.54 11.57
N ALA A 282 -19.94 -4.13 12.81
CA ALA A 282 -20.73 -4.49 13.99
C ALA A 282 -22.17 -3.93 13.96
N SER A 283 -22.40 -2.82 13.25
CA SER A 283 -23.72 -2.22 13.10
C SER A 283 -24.58 -2.89 12.02
N ILE A 284 -23.94 -3.54 11.03
CA ILE A 284 -24.63 -4.22 9.92
C ILE A 284 -25.02 -5.66 10.30
N LEU A 285 -24.16 -6.36 11.04
CA LEU A 285 -24.35 -7.77 11.43
C LEU A 285 -25.22 -7.90 12.67
#